data_13612277f6406787d2b5c1f44ec7693e
#
_entry.id   13612277f6406787d2b5c1f44ec7693e
#
_cell.length_a   1.000
_cell.length_b   1.000
_cell.length_c   1.000
_cell.angle_alpha   90.00
_cell.angle_beta   90.00
_cell.angle_gamma   90.00
#
_symmetry.space_group_name_H-M   'P 1'
#
loop_
_entity.id
_entity.type
_entity.pdbx_description
1 polymer ?
#
loop_
_entity_poly.entity_id
_entity_poly.type
_entity_poly.pdbx_seq_one_letter_code
_entity_poly.pdbx_strand_id
1 'polypeptide(L)'
;APAPLTAPDAELALAALLVRLARADGAYDALEKLRIDRVLVARGGISGASASALRTEAEAVEAEAPDTVRFTRALKDTVTHEDRAGVIEALWEVALADGQREAHEEALIRLVANLLGINDRDSALARQRVVARLG
;
A
#
# COMPACT_ATOMS: atom_id res chain seq x y z
N ALA A 1 -9.69 -15.86 -19.17
CA ALA A 1 -8.82 -15.56 -18.04
C ALA A 1 -8.35 -14.11 -18.12
N PRO A 2 -8.26 -13.42 -16.97
CA PRO A 2 -7.73 -12.06 -17.01
C PRO A 2 -6.27 -12.08 -17.45
N ALA A 3 -5.88 -11.05 -18.20
CA ALA A 3 -4.50 -10.91 -18.65
C ALA A 3 -3.55 -10.83 -17.43
N PRO A 4 -2.32 -11.31 -17.56
CA PRO A 4 -1.33 -11.11 -16.51
C PRO A 4 -1.15 -9.62 -16.23
N LEU A 5 -0.99 -9.28 -14.95
CA LEU A 5 -0.84 -7.90 -14.56
C LEU A 5 0.57 -7.42 -14.89
N THR A 6 0.65 -6.24 -15.50
CA THR A 6 1.91 -5.61 -15.88
C THR A 6 2.46 -4.79 -14.72
N ALA A 7 3.66 -4.20 -14.89
CA ALA A 7 4.23 -3.32 -13.87
C ALA A 7 3.31 -2.13 -13.54
N PRO A 8 2.63 -1.46 -14.50
CA PRO A 8 1.64 -0.45 -14.18
C PRO A 8 0.50 -0.99 -13.32
N ASP A 9 0.10 -2.25 -13.52
CA ASP A 9 -0.93 -2.88 -12.69
C ASP A 9 -0.44 -3.11 -11.26
N ALA A 10 0.84 -3.38 -11.07
CA ALA A 10 1.43 -3.49 -9.73
C ALA A 10 1.39 -2.14 -9.01
N GLU A 11 1.67 -1.05 -9.70
CA GLU A 11 1.56 0.29 -9.11
C GLU A 11 0.12 0.60 -8.71
N LEU A 12 -0.83 0.26 -9.58
CA LEU A 12 -2.25 0.44 -9.28
C LEU A 12 -2.66 -0.44 -8.09
N ALA A 13 -2.18 -1.66 -8.02
CA ALA A 13 -2.47 -2.56 -6.91
C ALA A 13 -1.94 -2.00 -5.58
N LEU A 14 -0.71 -1.48 -5.58
CA LEU A 14 -0.16 -0.83 -4.40
C LEU A 14 -1.01 0.37 -3.99
N ALA A 15 -1.34 1.23 -4.94
CA ALA A 15 -2.17 2.40 -4.67
C ALA A 15 -3.53 1.99 -4.08
N ALA A 16 -4.15 0.92 -4.61
CA ALA A 16 -5.42 0.42 -4.09
C ALA A 16 -5.30 -0.09 -2.66
N LEU A 17 -4.19 -0.76 -2.32
CA LEU A 17 -3.94 -1.21 -0.95
C LEU A 17 -3.75 -0.02 0.01
N LEU A 18 -3.05 1.02 -0.43
CA LEU A 18 -2.87 2.22 0.38
C LEU A 18 -4.21 2.93 0.62
N VAL A 19 -5.07 2.99 -0.40
CA VAL A 19 -6.42 3.54 -0.25
C VAL A 19 -7.24 2.71 0.73
N ARG A 20 -7.19 1.39 0.61
CA ARG A 20 -7.91 0.50 1.53
C ARG A 20 -7.45 0.68 2.97
N LEU A 21 -6.14 0.79 3.17
CA LEU A 21 -5.56 1.03 4.49
C LEU A 21 -6.08 2.35 5.08
N ALA A 22 -6.06 3.42 4.30
CA ALA A 22 -6.53 4.73 4.75
C ALA A 22 -8.03 4.71 5.07
N ARG A 23 -8.83 3.97 4.31
CA ARG A 23 -10.27 3.84 4.55
C ARG A 23 -10.60 2.95 5.76
N ALA A 24 -9.65 2.14 6.22
CA ALA A 24 -9.89 1.19 7.31
C ALA A 24 -10.27 1.87 8.63
N ASP A 25 -9.81 3.09 8.87
CA ASP A 25 -10.15 3.85 10.07
C ASP A 25 -11.39 4.72 9.91
N GLY A 26 -11.99 4.74 8.73
CA GLY A 26 -13.20 5.51 8.43
C GLY A 26 -12.97 6.98 8.12
N ALA A 27 -11.74 7.45 8.11
CA ALA A 27 -11.41 8.87 7.93
C ALA A 27 -10.54 9.10 6.70
N TYR A 28 -11.11 8.86 5.52
CA TYR A 28 -10.39 9.05 4.25
C TYR A 28 -10.55 10.49 3.78
N ASP A 29 -9.75 11.39 4.36
CA ASP A 29 -9.82 12.83 4.11
C ASP A 29 -8.71 13.31 3.16
N ALA A 30 -8.69 14.63 2.91
CA ALA A 30 -7.72 15.23 2.00
C ALA A 30 -6.27 15.05 2.45
N LEU A 31 -6.01 15.05 3.75
CA LEU A 31 -4.67 14.85 4.29
C LEU A 31 -4.18 13.43 4.04
N GLU A 32 -5.05 12.44 4.21
CA GLU A 32 -4.69 11.05 3.92
C GLU A 32 -4.43 10.82 2.43
N LYS A 33 -5.24 11.44 1.58
CA LYS A 33 -5.00 11.39 0.13
C LYS A 33 -3.63 11.94 -0.22
N LEU A 34 -3.24 13.05 0.39
CA LEU A 34 -1.94 13.66 0.17
C LEU A 34 -0.80 12.75 0.64
N ARG A 35 -0.97 12.06 1.76
CA ARG A 35 0.03 11.10 2.26
C ARG A 35 0.24 9.96 1.27
N ILE A 36 -0.85 9.42 0.74
CA ILE A 36 -0.77 8.36 -0.28
C ILE A 36 -0.02 8.88 -1.50
N ASP A 37 -0.36 10.07 -1.98
CA ASP A 37 0.30 10.64 -3.15
C ASP A 37 1.80 10.79 -2.94
N ARG A 38 2.22 11.24 -1.75
CA ARG A 38 3.64 11.37 -1.40
C ARG A 38 4.38 10.03 -1.42
N VAL A 39 3.74 8.99 -0.90
CA VAL A 39 4.34 7.64 -0.91
C VAL A 39 4.48 7.14 -2.35
N LEU A 40 3.48 7.36 -3.18
CA LEU A 40 3.53 6.94 -4.59
C LEU A 40 4.61 7.69 -5.36
N VAL A 41 4.79 8.99 -5.11
CA VAL A 41 5.88 9.76 -5.71
C VAL A 41 7.23 9.21 -5.29
N ALA A 42 7.42 8.99 -4.00
CA ALA A 42 8.71 8.56 -3.46
C ALA A 42 9.11 7.17 -3.94
N ARG A 43 8.15 6.26 -4.04
CA ARG A 43 8.46 4.87 -4.41
C ARG A 43 8.37 4.61 -5.90
N GLY A 44 7.53 5.35 -6.61
CA GLY A 44 7.32 5.14 -8.04
C GLY A 44 8.15 6.05 -8.94
N GLY A 45 8.78 7.08 -8.38
CA GLY A 45 9.52 8.06 -9.18
C GLY A 45 8.64 8.83 -10.16
N ILE A 46 7.36 8.97 -9.85
CA ILE A 46 6.39 9.65 -10.70
C ILE A 46 6.11 11.06 -10.17
N SER A 47 5.53 11.91 -11.02
CA SER A 47 5.16 13.27 -10.61
C SER A 47 3.99 13.25 -9.63
N GLY A 48 3.79 14.37 -8.91
CA GLY A 48 2.64 14.52 -8.04
C GLY A 48 1.31 14.41 -8.79
N ALA A 49 1.25 14.95 -10.00
CA ALA A 49 0.06 14.84 -10.83
C ALA A 49 -0.24 13.40 -11.23
N SER A 50 0.79 12.65 -11.59
CA SER A 50 0.65 11.22 -11.92
C SER A 50 0.25 10.40 -10.70
N ALA A 51 0.80 10.71 -9.54
CA ALA A 51 0.44 10.02 -8.29
C ALA A 51 -1.03 10.27 -7.94
N SER A 52 -1.49 11.51 -8.06
CA SER A 52 -2.89 11.85 -7.79
C SER A 52 -3.85 11.15 -8.76
N ALA A 53 -3.49 11.07 -10.04
CA ALA A 53 -4.28 10.36 -11.04
C ALA A 53 -4.33 8.85 -10.74
N LEU A 54 -3.18 8.27 -10.37
CA LEU A 54 -3.09 6.87 -10.00
C LEU A 54 -3.94 6.56 -8.76
N ARG A 55 -3.87 7.41 -7.73
CA ARG A 55 -4.70 7.26 -6.54
C ARG A 55 -6.18 7.34 -6.88
N THR A 56 -6.58 8.28 -7.74
CA THR A 56 -7.99 8.43 -8.14
C THR A 56 -8.49 7.15 -8.84
N GLU A 57 -7.69 6.59 -9.73
CA GLU A 57 -8.02 5.32 -10.38
C GLU A 57 -8.10 4.19 -9.34
N ALA A 58 -7.17 4.17 -8.41
CA ALA A 58 -7.12 3.16 -7.34
C ALA A 58 -8.35 3.25 -6.43
N GLU A 59 -8.85 4.45 -6.16
CA GLU A 59 -10.07 4.63 -5.36
C GLU A 59 -11.26 3.90 -5.97
N ALA A 60 -11.41 3.99 -7.29
CA ALA A 60 -12.50 3.32 -8.00
C ALA A 60 -12.32 1.80 -8.00
N VAL A 61 -11.11 1.33 -8.26
CA VAL A 61 -10.81 -0.10 -8.29
C VAL A 61 -10.98 -0.72 -6.91
N GLU A 62 -10.49 -0.05 -5.87
CA GLU A 62 -10.61 -0.53 -4.50
C GLU A 62 -12.06 -0.62 -4.05
N ALA A 63 -12.87 0.36 -4.39
CA ALA A 63 -14.29 0.40 -4.00
C ALA A 63 -15.08 -0.80 -4.54
N GLU A 64 -14.67 -1.35 -5.67
CA GLU A 64 -15.35 -2.49 -6.30
C GLU A 64 -14.77 -3.84 -5.86
N ALA A 65 -13.60 -3.85 -5.21
CA ALA A 65 -12.94 -5.10 -4.84
C ALA A 65 -13.51 -5.64 -3.53
N PRO A 66 -13.93 -6.93 -3.50
CA PRO A 66 -14.48 -7.51 -2.27
C PRO A 66 -13.44 -7.76 -1.18
N ASP A 67 -12.16 -7.93 -1.56
CA ASP A 67 -11.09 -8.22 -0.63
C ASP A 67 -9.74 -7.77 -1.19
N THR A 68 -8.65 -8.06 -0.47
CA THR A 68 -7.30 -7.65 -0.85
C THR A 68 -6.58 -8.64 -1.75
N VAL A 69 -7.13 -9.84 -1.96
CA VAL A 69 -6.43 -10.92 -2.68
C VAL A 69 -6.08 -10.53 -4.10
N ARG A 70 -6.98 -9.84 -4.78
CA ARG A 70 -6.74 -9.37 -6.15
C ARG A 70 -5.47 -8.50 -6.24
N PHE A 71 -5.31 -7.59 -5.28
CA PHE A 71 -4.18 -6.66 -5.28
C PHE A 71 -2.88 -7.35 -4.89
N THR A 72 -2.92 -8.19 -3.86
CA THR A 72 -1.73 -8.92 -3.42
C THR A 72 -1.26 -9.92 -4.47
N ARG A 73 -2.20 -10.54 -5.20
CA ARG A 73 -1.85 -11.43 -6.30
C ARG A 73 -1.14 -10.68 -7.42
N ALA A 74 -1.63 -9.49 -7.77
CA ALA A 74 -0.99 -8.63 -8.75
C ALA A 74 0.45 -8.33 -8.37
N LEU A 75 0.68 -7.94 -7.13
CA LEU A 75 2.01 -7.64 -6.62
C LEU A 75 2.89 -8.88 -6.58
N LYS A 76 2.34 -10.00 -6.16
CA LYS A 76 3.10 -11.26 -6.07
C LYS A 76 3.59 -11.72 -7.44
N ASP A 77 2.78 -11.52 -8.47
CA ASP A 77 3.12 -11.96 -9.83
C ASP A 77 4.15 -11.05 -10.52
N THR A 78 4.25 -9.79 -10.12
CA THR A 78 5.09 -8.80 -10.80
C THR A 78 6.24 -8.27 -9.97
N VAL A 79 6.20 -8.40 -8.65
CA VAL A 79 7.21 -7.87 -7.74
C VAL A 79 8.00 -9.03 -7.13
N THR A 80 9.33 -8.94 -7.15
CA THR A 80 10.18 -9.96 -6.55
C THR A 80 9.96 -10.02 -5.05
N HIS A 81 10.26 -11.17 -4.44
CA HIS A 81 10.11 -11.33 -2.99
C HIS A 81 10.88 -10.26 -2.21
N GLU A 82 12.08 -9.92 -2.68
CA GLU A 82 12.92 -8.90 -2.03
C GLU A 82 12.27 -7.53 -2.07
N ASP A 83 11.60 -7.19 -3.18
CA ASP A 83 10.97 -5.89 -3.36
C ASP A 83 9.60 -5.81 -2.67
N ARG A 84 9.01 -6.94 -2.27
CA ARG A 84 7.75 -6.95 -1.53
C ARG A 84 7.87 -6.31 -0.16
N ALA A 85 9.06 -6.33 0.43
CA ALA A 85 9.31 -5.60 1.68
C ALA A 85 9.03 -4.11 1.52
N GLY A 86 9.32 -3.55 0.34
CA GLY A 86 9.01 -2.16 0.01
C GLY A 86 7.52 -1.86 0.02
N VAL A 87 6.69 -2.82 -0.41
CA VAL A 87 5.23 -2.68 -0.34
C VAL A 87 4.77 -2.56 1.12
N ILE A 88 5.31 -3.42 1.99
CA ILE A 88 4.97 -3.39 3.41
C ILE A 88 5.43 -2.08 4.04
N GLU A 89 6.62 -1.59 3.69
CA GLU A 89 7.09 -0.29 4.16
C GLU A 89 6.16 0.85 3.72
N ALA A 90 5.67 0.81 2.48
CA ALA A 90 4.74 1.83 1.98
C ALA A 90 3.46 1.86 2.81
N LEU A 91 2.93 0.69 3.16
CA LEU A 91 1.75 0.60 4.01
C LEU A 91 2.02 1.18 5.41
N TRP A 92 3.17 0.86 6.00
CA TRP A 92 3.55 1.43 7.29
C TRP A 92 3.75 2.94 7.23
N GLU A 93 4.28 3.48 6.11
CA GLU A 93 4.45 4.92 5.94
C GLU A 93 3.12 5.66 6.04
N VAL A 94 2.07 5.11 5.42
CA VAL A 94 0.74 5.70 5.52
C VAL A 94 0.14 5.50 6.91
N ALA A 95 0.25 4.29 7.47
CA ALA A 95 -0.33 3.97 8.76
C ALA A 95 0.28 4.76 9.91
N LEU A 96 1.58 5.04 9.86
CA LEU A 96 2.29 5.71 10.94
C LEU A 96 2.36 7.24 10.78
N ALA A 97 1.86 7.77 9.66
CA ALA A 97 2.03 9.19 9.34
C ALA A 97 1.35 10.11 10.36
N ASP A 98 0.25 9.69 10.99
CA ASP A 98 -0.46 10.50 11.99
C ASP A 98 -0.02 10.21 13.43
N GLY A 99 0.92 9.29 13.62
CA GLY A 99 1.44 8.94 14.93
C GLY A 99 0.53 8.08 15.78
N GLN A 100 -0.64 7.70 15.27
CA GLN A 100 -1.60 6.88 15.99
C GLN A 100 -1.57 5.43 15.51
N ARG A 101 -1.84 4.52 16.42
CA ARG A 101 -1.96 3.10 16.09
C ARG A 101 -3.42 2.74 15.97
N GLU A 102 -3.78 2.18 14.82
CA GLU A 102 -5.12 1.68 14.57
C GLU A 102 -5.07 0.17 14.40
N ALA A 103 -5.88 -0.55 15.18
CA ALA A 103 -5.91 -2.01 15.13
C ALA A 103 -6.30 -2.53 13.75
N HIS A 104 -7.23 -1.83 13.07
CA HIS A 104 -7.66 -2.22 11.73
C HIS A 104 -6.55 -2.06 10.70
N GLU A 105 -5.75 -1.00 10.81
CA GLU A 105 -4.61 -0.78 9.93
C GLU A 105 -3.54 -1.85 10.14
N GLU A 106 -3.21 -2.14 11.40
CA GLU A 106 -2.22 -3.18 11.72
C GLU A 106 -2.67 -4.56 11.23
N ALA A 107 -3.96 -4.88 11.40
CA ALA A 107 -4.52 -6.14 10.92
C ALA A 107 -4.44 -6.25 9.40
N LEU A 108 -4.73 -5.17 8.69
CA LEU A 108 -4.66 -5.16 7.24
C LEU A 108 -3.21 -5.35 6.76
N ILE A 109 -2.25 -4.68 7.38
CA ILE A 109 -0.84 -4.82 7.01
C ILE A 109 -0.38 -6.26 7.27
N ARG A 110 -0.78 -6.86 8.37
CA ARG A 110 -0.45 -8.26 8.67
C ARG A 110 -1.02 -9.21 7.61
N LEU A 111 -2.27 -8.98 7.20
CA LEU A 111 -2.92 -9.78 6.16
C LEU A 111 -2.16 -9.65 4.84
N VAL A 112 -1.85 -8.43 4.42
CA VAL A 112 -1.14 -8.17 3.17
C VAL A 112 0.25 -8.81 3.21
N ALA A 113 0.98 -8.65 4.31
CA ALA A 113 2.30 -9.25 4.47
C ALA A 113 2.23 -10.77 4.32
N ASN A 114 1.25 -11.39 4.98
CA ASN A 114 1.03 -12.83 4.90
C ASN A 114 0.76 -13.29 3.47
N LEU A 115 -0.14 -12.58 2.77
CA LEU A 115 -0.49 -12.89 1.37
C LEU A 115 0.69 -12.69 0.41
N LEU A 116 1.61 -11.78 0.74
CA LEU A 116 2.82 -11.55 -0.06
C LEU A 116 3.98 -12.47 0.33
N GLY A 117 3.77 -13.35 1.31
CA GLY A 117 4.83 -14.25 1.76
C GLY A 117 5.89 -13.58 2.64
N ILE A 118 5.55 -12.45 3.26
CA ILE A 118 6.43 -11.73 4.20
C ILE A 118 6.04 -12.17 5.61
N ASN A 119 6.97 -12.76 6.35
CA ASN A 119 6.70 -13.22 7.70
C ASN A 119 6.62 -12.05 8.69
N ASP A 120 6.12 -12.33 9.90
CA ASP A 120 5.91 -11.30 10.91
C ASP A 120 7.20 -10.59 11.31
N ARG A 121 8.32 -11.32 11.34
CA ARG A 121 9.63 -10.73 11.65
C ARG A 121 10.02 -9.71 10.60
N ASP A 122 9.92 -10.05 9.33
CA ASP A 122 10.30 -9.16 8.23
C ASP A 122 9.36 -7.97 8.13
N SER A 123 8.07 -8.15 8.43
CA SER A 123 7.13 -7.05 8.51
C SER A 123 7.47 -6.10 9.65
N ALA A 124 7.84 -6.64 10.82
CA ALA A 124 8.28 -5.83 11.95
C ALA A 124 9.55 -5.05 11.63
N LEU A 125 10.50 -5.66 10.92
CA LEU A 125 11.72 -4.98 10.48
C LEU A 125 11.40 -3.85 9.49
N ALA A 126 10.46 -4.07 8.59
CA ALA A 126 9.99 -3.04 7.66
C ALA A 126 9.40 -1.85 8.43
N ARG A 127 8.60 -2.12 9.45
CA ARG A 127 8.04 -1.09 10.32
C ARG A 127 9.14 -0.30 11.01
N GLN A 128 10.15 -0.98 11.55
CA GLN A 128 11.27 -0.31 12.22
C GLN A 128 12.03 0.62 11.28
N ARG A 129 12.25 0.21 10.03
CA ARG A 129 12.89 1.07 9.03
C ARG A 129 12.08 2.33 8.77
N VAL A 130 10.77 2.20 8.69
CA VAL A 130 9.87 3.36 8.48
C VAL A 130 9.90 4.28 9.69
N VAL A 131 9.80 3.73 10.90
CA VAL A 131 9.88 4.53 12.13
C VAL A 131 11.18 5.32 12.20
N ALA A 132 12.29 4.71 11.83
CA ALA A 132 13.59 5.37 11.81
C ALA A 132 13.62 6.55 10.82
N ARG A 133 12.97 6.40 9.65
CA ARG A 133 12.92 7.48 8.68
C ARG A 133 11.99 8.62 9.09
N LEU A 134 10.90 8.30 9.79
CA LEU A 134 9.94 9.31 10.24
C LEU A 134 10.41 10.03 11.51
N GLY A 135 11.22 9.36 12.31
CA GLY A 135 11.75 9.92 13.53
C GLY A 135 12.90 10.81 13.31
#